data_efddbc8991e20a5c6919c7eab1baa67f
#
_entry.id   efddbc8991e20a5c6919c7eab1baa67f
#
_cell.length_a   1.000
_cell.length_b   1.000
_cell.length_c   1.000
_cell.angle_alpha   90.00
_cell.angle_beta   90.00
_cell.angle_gamma   90.00
#
_symmetry.space_group_name_H-M   'P 1'
#
loop_
_entity.id
_entity.type
_entity.pdbx_description
1 polymer ?
#
loop_
_entity_poly.entity_id
_entity_poly.type
_entity_poly.pdbx_seq_one_letter_code
_entity_poly.pdbx_strand_id
1 'polypeptide(L)'
;MSASFSFARVAAIIVKEFQQMMRERLTFAMAIGVPVMQLILFGYAINNDPKGLPTALVAYDNGPLARSLVAAVQNTGYFHIVAQPATEAQAERLLETGEVQFMLAIPPDFSRRVVRGEKPAVLVAVDATDPSAASNAIAALGQLTPTALAHDLSGALAGLQPREPPFELRIHRRYNPEGLTRYNIVPGLIGTILTMTMVMLTSLAMTRERERGTMENLLATPVRPFEVMVGKITPYIIIGYVQLSVIILAAILLFKVPILGSVTLLMFAIGLFMLANLGVGFTFSTLASNQLQAMQMTFFFFLPSMLLSGFMFPFRGMPPWAQGLGELLPLTHLLRVVRAIMLKGATLSEVAPHLWPMALFLLVVGAIALKRYRQTLD
;
A
#
# COMPACT_ATOMS: atom_id res chain seq x y z
N MET A 1 47.08 -1.71 -7.14
CA MET A 1 46.76 -0.29 -7.35
C MET A 1 45.26 -0.11 -7.31
N SER A 2 44.71 0.58 -6.30
CA SER A 2 43.25 0.81 -6.24
C SER A 2 42.87 1.86 -7.28
N ALA A 3 42.23 1.42 -8.37
CA ALA A 3 41.73 2.35 -9.39
C ALA A 3 40.77 3.35 -8.73
N SER A 4 40.92 4.66 -8.98
CA SER A 4 39.98 5.69 -8.52
C SER A 4 38.63 5.51 -9.22
N PHE A 5 37.52 5.97 -8.59
CA PHE A 5 36.19 6.01 -9.21
C PHE A 5 36.22 6.81 -10.52
N SER A 6 35.60 6.29 -11.59
CA SER A 6 35.61 6.95 -12.91
C SER A 6 34.22 7.04 -13.50
N PHE A 7 33.75 8.27 -13.75
CA PHE A 7 32.50 8.54 -14.45
C PHE A 7 32.47 8.00 -15.85
N ALA A 8 33.63 7.97 -16.56
CA ALA A 8 33.71 7.45 -17.93
C ALA A 8 33.41 5.93 -17.98
N ARG A 9 33.91 5.16 -16.98
CA ARG A 9 33.61 3.74 -16.89
C ARG A 9 32.15 3.48 -16.59
N VAL A 10 31.54 4.25 -15.69
CA VAL A 10 30.11 4.18 -15.39
C VAL A 10 29.29 4.51 -16.64
N ALA A 11 29.62 5.57 -17.37
CA ALA A 11 28.93 5.96 -18.60
C ALA A 11 29.01 4.87 -19.69
N ALA A 12 30.18 4.25 -19.87
CA ALA A 12 30.35 3.15 -20.81
C ALA A 12 29.46 1.93 -20.47
N ILE A 13 29.33 1.60 -19.19
CA ILE A 13 28.45 0.53 -18.74
C ILE A 13 26.98 0.92 -19.00
N ILE A 14 26.57 2.14 -18.69
CA ILE A 14 25.21 2.63 -18.94
C ILE A 14 24.85 2.49 -20.42
N VAL A 15 25.71 2.94 -21.33
CA VAL A 15 25.49 2.86 -22.79
C VAL A 15 25.38 1.41 -23.26
N LYS A 16 26.27 0.54 -22.78
CA LYS A 16 26.24 -0.90 -23.09
C LYS A 16 24.91 -1.53 -22.67
N GLU A 17 24.50 -1.31 -21.42
CA GLU A 17 23.24 -1.87 -20.87
C GLU A 17 22.02 -1.38 -21.63
N PHE A 18 21.99 -0.09 -21.98
CA PHE A 18 20.89 0.48 -22.76
C PHE A 18 20.78 -0.16 -24.14
N GLN A 19 21.91 -0.38 -24.83
CA GLN A 19 21.93 -1.07 -26.12
C GLN A 19 21.50 -2.53 -26.03
N GLN A 20 21.89 -3.24 -24.96
CA GLN A 20 21.48 -4.62 -24.75
C GLN A 20 19.97 -4.74 -24.49
N MET A 21 19.42 -3.84 -23.67
CA MET A 21 17.99 -3.85 -23.36
C MET A 21 17.11 -3.65 -24.59
N MET A 22 17.52 -2.84 -25.55
CA MET A 22 16.76 -2.58 -26.78
C MET A 22 16.64 -3.82 -27.71
N ARG A 23 17.38 -4.88 -27.45
CA ARG A 23 17.48 -6.06 -28.35
C ARG A 23 16.68 -7.31 -27.93
N GLU A 24 15.93 -7.34 -26.79
CA GLU A 24 15.39 -8.60 -26.27
C GLU A 24 13.89 -8.81 -26.24
N ARG A 25 13.49 -10.06 -26.58
CA ARG A 25 12.09 -10.50 -26.79
C ARG A 25 11.56 -11.51 -25.73
N LEU A 26 12.14 -11.64 -24.56
CA LEU A 26 11.93 -12.82 -23.67
C LEU A 26 10.83 -12.70 -22.61
N THR A 27 9.69 -12.13 -22.92
CA THR A 27 8.62 -11.88 -21.91
C THR A 27 7.48 -12.92 -21.91
N PHE A 28 7.45 -13.87 -22.82
CA PHE A 28 6.23 -14.68 -23.05
C PHE A 28 6.11 -16.01 -22.25
N ALA A 29 7.20 -16.58 -21.71
CA ALA A 29 7.16 -17.89 -21.09
C ALA A 29 6.53 -17.96 -19.69
N MET A 30 6.19 -16.79 -19.10
CA MET A 30 5.77 -16.69 -17.70
C MET A 30 4.26 -16.75 -17.45
N ALA A 31 3.46 -16.89 -18.51
CA ALA A 31 2.01 -16.72 -18.44
C ALA A 31 1.26 -17.83 -17.67
N ILE A 32 1.88 -18.97 -17.38
CA ILE A 32 1.16 -20.14 -16.82
C ILE A 32 1.46 -20.39 -15.34
N GLY A 33 2.70 -20.24 -14.88
CA GLY A 33 3.07 -20.51 -13.47
C GLY A 33 2.51 -19.50 -12.48
N VAL A 34 2.42 -18.22 -12.89
CA VAL A 34 1.89 -17.14 -12.07
C VAL A 34 0.42 -17.33 -11.70
N PRO A 35 -0.51 -17.64 -12.65
CA PRO A 35 -1.91 -17.89 -12.34
C PRO A 35 -2.16 -19.04 -11.36
N VAL A 36 -1.43 -20.14 -11.48
CA VAL A 36 -1.60 -21.31 -10.60
C VAL A 36 -1.18 -21.00 -9.15
N MET A 37 -0.03 -20.31 -8.98
CA MET A 37 0.42 -19.90 -7.65
C MET A 37 -0.48 -18.81 -7.04
N GLN A 38 -0.96 -17.87 -7.85
CA GLN A 38 -1.97 -16.92 -7.43
C GLN A 38 -3.25 -17.62 -6.94
N LEU A 39 -3.74 -18.61 -7.66
CA LEU A 39 -4.96 -19.37 -7.28
C LEU A 39 -4.82 -20.05 -5.91
N ILE A 40 -3.69 -20.66 -5.60
CA ILE A 40 -3.42 -21.29 -4.30
C ILE A 40 -3.34 -20.24 -3.18
N LEU A 41 -2.62 -19.14 -3.41
CA LEU A 41 -2.50 -18.06 -2.43
C LEU A 41 -3.83 -17.31 -2.24
N PHE A 42 -4.56 -17.03 -3.31
CA PHE A 42 -5.88 -16.37 -3.26
C PHE A 42 -6.93 -17.22 -2.55
N GLY A 43 -6.86 -18.57 -2.63
CA GLY A 43 -7.84 -19.47 -1.99
C GLY A 43 -7.68 -19.59 -0.47
N TYR A 44 -6.49 -19.37 0.09
CA TYR A 44 -6.21 -19.63 1.51
C TYR A 44 -5.96 -18.37 2.37
N ALA A 45 -5.54 -17.23 1.80
CA ALA A 45 -5.11 -16.06 2.58
C ALA A 45 -6.12 -14.91 2.60
N ILE A 46 -7.33 -15.09 2.01
CA ILE A 46 -8.23 -13.97 1.78
C ILE A 46 -9.29 -13.86 2.87
N ASN A 47 -9.22 -12.78 3.63
CA ASN A 47 -10.36 -12.28 4.40
C ASN A 47 -10.83 -10.95 3.79
N ASN A 48 -11.90 -10.98 2.99
CA ASN A 48 -12.55 -9.81 2.42
C ASN A 48 -13.46 -9.07 3.41
N ASP A 49 -13.50 -9.52 4.67
CA ASP A 49 -14.36 -8.99 5.72
C ASP A 49 -13.51 -8.61 6.96
N PRO A 50 -12.71 -7.54 6.90
CA PRO A 50 -11.88 -7.12 8.01
C PRO A 50 -12.76 -6.69 9.20
N LYS A 51 -12.44 -7.21 10.36
CA LYS A 51 -13.07 -6.89 11.64
C LYS A 51 -12.13 -6.02 12.51
N GLY A 52 -12.71 -5.36 13.54
CA GLY A 52 -11.91 -4.61 14.48
C GLY A 52 -11.23 -3.38 13.87
N LEU A 53 -11.90 -2.66 12.96
CA LEU A 53 -11.36 -1.48 12.31
C LEU A 53 -11.17 -0.34 13.32
N PRO A 54 -9.97 0.29 13.38
CA PRO A 54 -9.67 1.31 14.37
C PRO A 54 -10.58 2.52 14.17
N THR A 55 -11.24 2.91 15.25
CA THR A 55 -12.29 3.92 15.27
C THR A 55 -12.03 4.96 16.34
N ALA A 56 -12.14 6.24 15.99
CA ALA A 56 -12.19 7.34 16.95
C ALA A 56 -13.64 7.61 17.36
N LEU A 57 -13.91 7.71 18.65
CA LEU A 57 -15.20 8.08 19.19
C LEU A 57 -15.16 9.50 19.74
N VAL A 58 -15.95 10.41 19.15
CA VAL A 58 -16.21 11.74 19.69
C VAL A 58 -17.60 11.74 20.30
N ALA A 59 -17.68 11.63 21.62
CA ALA A 59 -18.96 11.57 22.34
C ALA A 59 -19.23 12.89 23.07
N TYR A 60 -20.14 13.71 22.53
CA TYR A 60 -20.62 14.90 23.23
C TYR A 60 -21.80 14.60 24.17
N ASP A 61 -22.36 13.38 24.11
CA ASP A 61 -23.36 12.84 25.04
C ASP A 61 -22.88 11.50 25.60
N ASN A 62 -22.90 11.36 26.92
CA ASN A 62 -22.58 10.12 27.65
C ASN A 62 -23.83 9.50 28.32
N GLY A 63 -25.03 9.87 27.88
CA GLY A 63 -26.29 9.32 28.35
C GLY A 63 -26.47 7.83 28.06
N PRO A 64 -27.49 7.19 28.64
CA PRO A 64 -27.67 5.74 28.50
C PRO A 64 -27.83 5.31 27.05
N LEU A 65 -28.63 6.03 26.25
CA LEU A 65 -28.85 5.67 24.83
C LEU A 65 -27.61 5.89 23.97
N ALA A 66 -26.77 6.87 24.29
CA ALA A 66 -25.48 7.06 23.61
C ALA A 66 -24.55 5.87 23.88
N ARG A 67 -24.46 5.42 25.14
CA ARG A 67 -23.65 4.24 25.51
C ARG A 67 -24.16 2.95 24.85
N SER A 68 -25.48 2.75 24.81
CA SER A 68 -26.10 1.62 24.11
C SER A 68 -25.79 1.63 22.62
N LEU A 69 -25.81 2.80 21.97
CA LEU A 69 -25.42 2.93 20.57
C LEU A 69 -23.94 2.55 20.35
N VAL A 70 -23.04 3.07 21.20
CA VAL A 70 -21.61 2.73 21.12
C VAL A 70 -21.40 1.23 21.32
N ALA A 71 -22.04 0.62 22.30
CA ALA A 71 -21.97 -0.82 22.53
C ALA A 71 -22.53 -1.61 21.34
N ALA A 72 -23.65 -1.16 20.76
CA ALA A 72 -24.23 -1.80 19.58
C ALA A 72 -23.26 -1.73 18.36
N VAL A 73 -22.61 -0.59 18.14
CA VAL A 73 -21.58 -0.42 17.08
C VAL A 73 -20.40 -1.37 17.32
N GLN A 74 -19.88 -1.45 18.56
CA GLN A 74 -18.78 -2.36 18.89
C GLN A 74 -19.20 -3.84 18.75
N ASN A 75 -20.41 -4.19 19.13
CA ASN A 75 -20.94 -5.56 19.03
C ASN A 75 -21.12 -6.06 17.57
N THR A 76 -21.11 -5.17 16.58
CA THR A 76 -21.03 -5.62 15.18
C THR A 76 -19.71 -6.33 14.86
N GLY A 77 -18.67 -6.15 15.71
CA GLY A 77 -17.33 -6.68 15.51
C GLY A 77 -16.53 -5.97 14.43
N TYR A 78 -17.10 -4.99 13.71
CA TYR A 78 -16.36 -4.23 12.69
C TYR A 78 -15.56 -3.09 13.29
N PHE A 79 -15.99 -2.51 14.42
CA PHE A 79 -15.43 -1.28 14.98
C PHE A 79 -14.69 -1.55 16.29
N HIS A 80 -13.46 -1.09 16.37
CA HIS A 80 -12.65 -1.12 17.60
C HIS A 80 -12.27 0.31 17.98
N ILE A 81 -12.82 0.80 19.09
CA ILE A 81 -12.54 2.17 19.57
C ILE A 81 -11.13 2.19 20.15
N VAL A 82 -10.21 2.88 19.47
CA VAL A 82 -8.79 3.03 19.84
C VAL A 82 -8.47 4.42 20.39
N ALA A 83 -9.32 5.41 20.10
CA ALA A 83 -9.13 6.79 20.53
C ALA A 83 -10.48 7.45 20.90
N GLN A 84 -10.43 8.36 21.87
CA GLN A 84 -11.58 9.19 22.26
C GLN A 84 -11.16 10.67 22.31
N PRO A 85 -10.96 11.30 21.15
CA PRO A 85 -10.61 12.73 21.10
C PRO A 85 -11.76 13.60 21.58
N ALA A 86 -11.42 14.76 22.11
CA ALA A 86 -12.42 15.70 22.66
C ALA A 86 -13.20 16.44 21.55
N THR A 87 -12.65 16.53 20.34
CA THR A 87 -13.26 17.28 19.23
C THR A 87 -13.20 16.51 17.93
N GLU A 88 -14.13 16.80 17.02
CA GLU A 88 -14.14 16.24 15.65
C GLU A 88 -12.87 16.60 14.88
N ALA A 89 -12.32 17.81 15.07
CA ALA A 89 -11.08 18.22 14.40
C ALA A 89 -9.86 17.37 14.81
N GLN A 90 -9.81 16.92 16.08
CA GLN A 90 -8.77 15.99 16.53
C GLN A 90 -8.99 14.61 15.93
N ALA A 91 -10.23 14.13 15.88
CA ALA A 91 -10.56 12.84 15.25
C ALA A 91 -10.27 12.86 13.74
N GLU A 92 -10.54 13.98 13.07
CA GLU A 92 -10.25 14.17 11.64
C GLU A 92 -8.75 14.09 11.35
N ARG A 93 -7.90 14.65 12.22
CA ARG A 93 -6.44 14.49 12.12
C ARG A 93 -6.01 13.02 12.24
N LEU A 94 -6.59 12.25 13.16
CA LEU A 94 -6.30 10.83 13.27
C LEU A 94 -6.74 10.05 12.01
N LEU A 95 -7.81 10.50 11.35
CA LEU A 95 -8.25 9.95 10.07
C LEU A 95 -7.29 10.31 8.93
N GLU A 96 -6.77 11.55 8.91
CA GLU A 96 -5.78 12.02 7.93
C GLU A 96 -4.46 11.28 8.06
N THR A 97 -3.97 11.07 9.28
CA THR A 97 -2.73 10.32 9.54
C THR A 97 -2.88 8.81 9.35
N GLY A 98 -4.14 8.32 9.24
CA GLY A 98 -4.43 6.89 9.09
C GLY A 98 -4.31 6.09 10.38
N GLU A 99 -4.21 6.75 11.55
CA GLU A 99 -4.23 6.09 12.85
C GLU A 99 -5.59 5.46 13.12
N VAL A 100 -6.67 6.09 12.64
CA VAL A 100 -8.02 5.52 12.63
C VAL A 100 -8.57 5.47 11.21
N GLN A 101 -9.50 4.55 10.99
CA GLN A 101 -10.20 4.40 9.70
C GLN A 101 -11.63 4.93 9.76
N PHE A 102 -12.21 4.98 10.94
CA PHE A 102 -13.54 5.50 11.20
C PHE A 102 -13.52 6.55 12.30
N MET A 103 -14.40 7.53 12.17
CA MET A 103 -14.76 8.47 13.24
C MET A 103 -16.27 8.36 13.46
N LEU A 104 -16.67 8.12 14.69
CA LEU A 104 -18.06 8.15 15.14
C LEU A 104 -18.25 9.38 16.02
N ALA A 105 -19.09 10.33 15.61
CA ALA A 105 -19.40 11.49 16.42
C ALA A 105 -20.87 11.47 16.84
N ILE A 106 -21.09 11.43 18.16
CA ILE A 106 -22.40 11.47 18.81
C ILE A 106 -22.67 12.91 19.21
N PRO A 107 -23.76 13.54 18.72
CA PRO A 107 -24.05 14.93 18.99
C PRO A 107 -24.42 15.18 20.46
N PRO A 108 -24.35 16.43 20.96
CA PRO A 108 -24.80 16.79 22.28
C PRO A 108 -26.31 16.52 22.45
N ASP A 109 -26.71 16.19 23.68
CA ASP A 109 -28.08 15.84 24.05
C ASP A 109 -28.72 14.70 23.23
N PHE A 110 -27.90 13.81 22.63
CA PHE A 110 -28.40 12.68 21.82
C PHE A 110 -29.50 11.88 22.55
N SER A 111 -29.23 11.46 23.76
CA SER A 111 -30.16 10.63 24.54
C SER A 111 -31.49 11.37 24.81
N ARG A 112 -31.44 12.67 25.14
CA ARG A 112 -32.63 13.48 25.35
C ARG A 112 -33.45 13.68 24.07
N ARG A 113 -32.79 13.94 22.95
CA ARG A 113 -33.44 14.17 21.66
C ARG A 113 -34.14 12.91 21.17
N VAL A 114 -33.51 11.72 21.33
CA VAL A 114 -34.15 10.44 21.01
C VAL A 114 -35.43 10.25 21.85
N VAL A 115 -35.37 10.49 23.18
CA VAL A 115 -36.55 10.37 24.07
C VAL A 115 -37.68 11.36 23.69
N ARG A 116 -37.34 12.53 23.13
CA ARG A 116 -38.31 13.49 22.63
C ARG A 116 -38.91 13.13 21.27
N GLY A 117 -38.48 12.03 20.65
CA GLY A 117 -38.89 11.62 19.30
C GLY A 117 -38.24 12.46 18.20
N GLU A 118 -37.21 13.30 18.55
CA GLU A 118 -36.39 13.99 17.59
C GLU A 118 -35.43 12.94 16.95
N LYS A 119 -35.05 13.16 15.69
CA LYS A 119 -34.10 12.28 14.97
C LYS A 119 -32.68 12.90 14.99
N PRO A 120 -31.90 12.77 16.09
CA PRO A 120 -30.55 13.30 16.13
C PRO A 120 -29.66 12.60 15.10
N ALA A 121 -28.85 13.39 14.36
CA ALA A 121 -27.91 12.84 13.40
C ALA A 121 -26.63 12.42 14.11
N VAL A 122 -26.21 11.17 13.89
CA VAL A 122 -24.89 10.65 14.29
C VAL A 122 -23.99 10.66 13.06
N LEU A 123 -22.86 11.36 13.17
CA LEU A 123 -21.90 11.44 12.08
C LEU A 123 -20.95 10.23 12.11
N VAL A 124 -20.81 9.57 10.96
CA VAL A 124 -19.74 8.60 10.74
C VAL A 124 -18.92 9.10 9.56
N ALA A 125 -17.67 9.47 9.84
CA ALA A 125 -16.69 9.73 8.80
C ALA A 125 -15.81 8.49 8.61
N VAL A 126 -15.47 8.18 7.36
CA VAL A 126 -14.72 6.99 7.00
C VAL A 126 -13.62 7.35 6.00
N ASP A 127 -12.43 6.82 6.23
CA ASP A 127 -11.37 6.83 5.21
C ASP A 127 -11.72 5.83 4.10
N ALA A 128 -12.27 6.34 3.00
CA ALA A 128 -12.69 5.57 1.84
C ALA A 128 -11.60 5.44 0.76
N THR A 129 -10.32 5.68 1.10
CA THR A 129 -9.20 5.46 0.17
C THR A 129 -9.05 3.97 -0.19
N ASP A 130 -9.45 3.07 0.72
CA ASP A 130 -9.63 1.64 0.44
C ASP A 130 -11.11 1.25 0.65
N PRO A 131 -11.93 1.30 -0.42
CA PRO A 131 -13.35 1.01 -0.32
C PRO A 131 -13.66 -0.44 0.05
N SER A 132 -12.77 -1.38 -0.24
CA SER A 132 -12.96 -2.81 0.09
C SER A 132 -12.92 -3.05 1.59
N ALA A 133 -12.09 -2.33 2.33
CA ALA A 133 -11.99 -2.43 3.78
C ALA A 133 -13.19 -1.82 4.50
N ALA A 134 -13.79 -0.77 3.93
CA ALA A 134 -14.85 0.01 4.57
C ALA A 134 -16.27 -0.47 4.24
N SER A 135 -16.47 -1.13 3.08
CA SER A 135 -17.81 -1.40 2.55
C SER A 135 -18.68 -2.25 3.46
N ASN A 136 -18.12 -3.33 4.03
CA ASN A 136 -18.88 -4.24 4.91
C ASN A 136 -19.21 -3.58 6.25
N ALA A 137 -18.29 -2.78 6.80
CA ALA A 137 -18.50 -2.03 8.03
C ALA A 137 -19.61 -0.96 7.85
N ILE A 138 -19.62 -0.26 6.70
CA ILE A 138 -20.66 0.71 6.36
C ILE A 138 -22.02 0.02 6.22
N ALA A 139 -22.07 -1.14 5.55
CA ALA A 139 -23.30 -1.93 5.41
C ALA A 139 -23.84 -2.37 6.78
N ALA A 140 -22.95 -2.82 7.68
CA ALA A 140 -23.33 -3.21 9.04
C ALA A 140 -23.94 -2.03 9.84
N LEU A 141 -23.40 -0.81 9.71
CA LEU A 141 -24.01 0.37 10.33
C LEU A 141 -25.41 0.68 9.80
N GLY A 142 -25.63 0.52 8.50
CA GLY A 142 -26.96 0.68 7.90
C GLY A 142 -27.99 -0.31 8.47
N GLN A 143 -27.57 -1.56 8.70
CA GLN A 143 -28.43 -2.59 9.31
C GLN A 143 -28.63 -2.40 10.81
N LEU A 144 -27.67 -1.79 11.51
CA LEU A 144 -27.73 -1.53 12.93
C LEU A 144 -28.76 -0.44 13.27
N THR A 145 -28.90 0.58 12.44
CA THR A 145 -29.69 1.79 12.71
C THR A 145 -31.13 1.49 13.22
N PRO A 146 -31.91 0.58 12.61
CA PRO A 146 -33.26 0.29 13.10
C PRO A 146 -33.32 -0.51 14.42
N THR A 147 -32.23 -1.20 14.78
CA THR A 147 -32.22 -2.16 15.89
C THR A 147 -31.37 -1.73 17.09
N ALA A 148 -30.44 -0.77 16.91
CA ALA A 148 -29.45 -0.39 17.91
C ALA A 148 -30.02 -0.02 19.28
N LEU A 149 -31.17 0.64 19.32
CA LEU A 149 -31.83 1.09 20.55
C LEU A 149 -33.14 0.34 20.84
N ALA A 150 -33.45 -0.74 20.10
CA ALA A 150 -34.72 -1.44 20.22
C ALA A 150 -34.95 -2.02 21.64
N HIS A 151 -33.87 -2.45 22.30
CA HIS A 151 -33.94 -2.96 23.68
C HIS A 151 -34.21 -1.84 24.69
N ASP A 152 -33.56 -0.69 24.54
CA ASP A 152 -33.67 0.45 25.45
C ASP A 152 -35.02 1.16 25.32
N LEU A 153 -35.64 1.11 24.13
CA LEU A 153 -36.94 1.68 23.84
C LEU A 153 -38.09 0.67 24.11
N SER A 154 -37.86 -0.34 24.96
CA SER A 154 -38.85 -1.32 25.39
C SER A 154 -39.56 -0.89 26.69
N GLY A 155 -40.65 -1.56 27.08
CA GLY A 155 -41.36 -1.27 28.33
C GLY A 155 -42.09 0.07 28.33
N ALA A 156 -41.80 0.95 29.28
CA ALA A 156 -42.45 2.28 29.41
C ALA A 156 -42.20 3.20 28.23
N LEU A 157 -41.11 2.98 27.49
CA LEU A 157 -40.73 3.72 26.29
C LEU A 157 -41.18 3.04 24.99
N ALA A 158 -41.94 1.95 25.07
CA ALA A 158 -42.38 1.20 23.88
C ALA A 158 -43.23 2.04 22.90
N GLY A 159 -43.97 3.05 23.44
CA GLY A 159 -44.70 4.01 22.62
C GLY A 159 -43.84 4.97 21.81
N LEU A 160 -42.54 5.06 22.14
CA LEU A 160 -41.54 5.84 21.43
C LEU A 160 -40.77 4.98 20.42
N GLN A 161 -41.05 3.68 20.31
CA GLN A 161 -40.48 2.86 19.23
C GLN A 161 -40.99 3.41 17.89
N PRO A 162 -40.15 4.14 17.15
CA PRO A 162 -40.60 4.70 15.89
C PRO A 162 -40.77 3.59 14.87
N ARG A 163 -41.76 3.71 14.00
CA ARG A 163 -41.82 2.93 12.76
C ARG A 163 -40.63 3.21 11.85
N GLU A 164 -39.89 4.27 12.14
CA GLU A 164 -38.68 4.72 11.48
C GLU A 164 -37.49 4.70 12.47
N PRO A 165 -36.24 4.61 11.99
CA PRO A 165 -35.05 4.60 12.85
C PRO A 165 -35.03 5.75 13.84
N PRO A 166 -34.63 5.53 15.14
CA PRO A 166 -34.68 6.54 16.19
C PRO A 166 -33.60 7.64 16.06
N PHE A 167 -32.70 7.52 15.12
CA PHE A 167 -31.65 8.51 14.81
C PHE A 167 -31.31 8.47 13.32
N GLU A 168 -30.77 9.57 12.80
CA GLU A 168 -30.23 9.67 11.44
C GLU A 168 -28.72 9.38 11.47
N LEU A 169 -28.28 8.41 10.67
CA LEU A 169 -26.87 8.10 10.48
C LEU A 169 -26.35 8.84 9.23
N ARG A 170 -25.48 9.84 9.43
CA ARG A 170 -24.83 10.58 8.33
C ARG A 170 -23.43 10.03 8.13
N ILE A 171 -23.22 9.31 7.02
CA ILE A 171 -21.94 8.68 6.66
C ILE A 171 -21.22 9.59 5.65
N HIS A 172 -20.11 10.20 6.08
CA HIS A 172 -19.23 10.98 5.20
C HIS A 172 -18.05 10.13 4.75
N ARG A 173 -18.03 9.77 3.48
CA ARG A 173 -16.88 9.10 2.86
C ARG A 173 -15.86 10.15 2.47
N ARG A 174 -14.73 10.21 3.19
CA ARG A 174 -13.62 11.13 2.90
C ARG A 174 -12.70 10.52 1.84
N TYR A 175 -12.07 11.37 1.02
CA TYR A 175 -11.04 11.05 0.01
C TYR A 175 -11.49 10.20 -1.18
N ASN A 176 -12.56 9.43 -1.07
CA ASN A 176 -13.20 8.70 -2.15
C ASN A 176 -14.72 8.63 -1.90
N PRO A 177 -15.46 9.76 -1.99
CA PRO A 177 -16.88 9.82 -1.64
C PRO A 177 -17.74 8.87 -2.45
N GLU A 178 -17.43 8.70 -3.73
CA GLU A 178 -18.15 7.84 -4.66
C GLU A 178 -17.78 6.35 -4.50
N GLY A 179 -16.78 6.00 -3.68
CA GLY A 179 -16.32 4.63 -3.49
C GLY A 179 -15.73 4.01 -4.77
N LEU A 180 -15.08 4.82 -5.62
CA LEU A 180 -14.57 4.37 -6.90
C LEU A 180 -13.40 3.41 -6.73
N THR A 181 -13.56 2.19 -7.18
CA THR A 181 -12.53 1.14 -7.14
C THR A 181 -11.22 1.56 -7.82
N ARG A 182 -11.31 2.38 -8.89
CA ARG A 182 -10.14 2.91 -9.61
C ARG A 182 -9.23 3.77 -8.73
N TYR A 183 -9.74 4.44 -7.69
CA TYR A 183 -8.94 5.22 -6.75
C TYR A 183 -8.09 4.35 -5.81
N ASN A 184 -8.47 3.09 -5.62
CA ASN A 184 -7.67 2.11 -4.91
C ASN A 184 -6.72 1.36 -5.86
N ILE A 185 -7.24 0.86 -6.99
CA ILE A 185 -6.51 -0.01 -7.93
C ILE A 185 -5.39 0.75 -8.64
N VAL A 186 -5.65 1.95 -9.18
CA VAL A 186 -4.66 2.65 -10.01
C VAL A 186 -3.41 3.06 -9.24
N PRO A 187 -3.48 3.68 -8.05
CA PRO A 187 -2.30 3.90 -7.21
C PRO A 187 -1.56 2.61 -6.85
N GLY A 188 -2.31 1.53 -6.62
CA GLY A 188 -1.75 0.21 -6.34
C GLY A 188 -0.97 -0.39 -7.52
N LEU A 189 -1.46 -0.22 -8.74
CA LEU A 189 -0.79 -0.68 -9.96
C LEU A 189 0.58 -0.03 -10.16
N ILE A 190 0.78 1.23 -9.75
CA ILE A 190 2.10 1.89 -9.79
C ILE A 190 3.12 1.01 -9.06
N GLY A 191 2.83 0.65 -7.82
CA GLY A 191 3.75 -0.14 -7.02
C GLY A 191 3.94 -1.56 -7.54
N THR A 192 2.88 -2.25 -7.89
CA THR A 192 2.94 -3.66 -8.33
C THR A 192 3.66 -3.82 -9.67
N ILE A 193 3.36 -2.95 -10.64
CA ILE A 193 4.03 -2.97 -11.96
C ILE A 193 5.52 -2.66 -11.80
N LEU A 194 5.87 -1.62 -11.02
CA LEU A 194 7.26 -1.26 -10.80
C LEU A 194 8.01 -2.35 -10.01
N THR A 195 7.40 -3.00 -9.02
CA THR A 195 8.03 -4.12 -8.31
C THR A 195 8.43 -5.21 -9.30
N MET A 196 7.48 -5.68 -10.09
CA MET A 196 7.72 -6.77 -11.04
C MET A 196 8.78 -6.40 -12.06
N THR A 197 8.64 -5.23 -12.69
CA THR A 197 9.57 -4.83 -13.76
C THR A 197 10.96 -4.51 -13.24
N MET A 198 11.11 -3.78 -12.13
CA MET A 198 12.42 -3.40 -11.62
C MET A 198 13.21 -4.62 -11.13
N VAL A 199 12.58 -5.52 -10.36
CA VAL A 199 13.23 -6.73 -9.87
C VAL A 199 13.58 -7.65 -11.04
N MET A 200 12.66 -7.86 -11.99
CA MET A 200 12.85 -8.75 -13.12
C MET A 200 13.95 -8.27 -14.07
N LEU A 201 13.90 -7.00 -14.49
CA LEU A 201 14.89 -6.45 -15.40
C LEU A 201 16.30 -6.53 -14.83
N THR A 202 16.46 -6.17 -13.55
CA THR A 202 17.78 -6.20 -12.90
C THR A 202 18.28 -7.61 -12.68
N SER A 203 17.41 -8.54 -12.25
CA SER A 203 17.80 -9.92 -12.01
C SER A 203 18.24 -10.62 -13.30
N LEU A 204 17.52 -10.40 -14.40
CA LEU A 204 17.85 -11.00 -15.70
C LEU A 204 19.09 -10.42 -16.34
N ALA A 205 19.35 -9.12 -16.21
CA ALA A 205 20.47 -8.46 -16.86
C ALA A 205 21.82 -9.05 -16.46
N MET A 206 22.03 -9.26 -15.16
CA MET A 206 23.29 -9.80 -14.64
C MET A 206 23.41 -11.31 -14.90
N THR A 207 22.31 -12.04 -14.69
CA THR A 207 22.32 -13.51 -14.91
C THR A 207 22.60 -13.85 -16.34
N ARG A 208 22.09 -13.07 -17.29
CA ARG A 208 22.38 -13.23 -18.72
C ARG A 208 23.86 -13.04 -19.05
N GLU A 209 24.53 -12.02 -18.48
CA GLU A 209 25.96 -11.84 -18.69
C GLU A 209 26.76 -13.03 -18.18
N ARG A 210 26.32 -13.64 -17.08
CA ARG A 210 26.93 -14.84 -16.51
C ARG A 210 26.74 -16.04 -17.43
N GLU A 211 25.52 -16.27 -17.96
CA GLU A 211 25.24 -17.36 -18.89
C GLU A 211 25.99 -17.22 -20.23
N ARG A 212 26.20 -16.01 -20.69
CA ARG A 212 26.92 -15.74 -21.95
C ARG A 212 28.45 -15.71 -21.79
N GLY A 213 28.97 -15.89 -20.58
CA GLY A 213 30.41 -15.80 -20.29
C GLY A 213 31.00 -14.39 -20.43
N THR A 214 30.16 -13.37 -20.67
CA THR A 214 30.61 -11.97 -20.85
C THR A 214 30.99 -11.30 -19.53
N MET A 215 30.75 -11.98 -18.41
CA MET A 215 31.16 -11.53 -17.07
C MET A 215 32.69 -11.47 -16.95
N GLU A 216 33.42 -12.41 -17.59
CA GLU A 216 34.89 -12.43 -17.60
C GLU A 216 35.47 -11.19 -18.28
N ASN A 217 34.84 -10.69 -19.35
CA ASN A 217 35.26 -9.46 -20.00
C ASN A 217 35.06 -8.24 -19.10
N LEU A 218 34.05 -8.25 -18.22
CA LEU A 218 33.81 -7.20 -17.24
C LEU A 218 34.88 -7.24 -16.11
N LEU A 219 35.28 -8.44 -15.71
CA LEU A 219 36.31 -8.70 -14.70
C LEU A 219 37.72 -8.31 -15.20
N ALA A 220 37.97 -8.41 -16.50
CA ALA A 220 39.23 -7.99 -17.11
C ALA A 220 39.38 -6.44 -17.15
N THR A 221 38.31 -5.69 -16.88
CA THR A 221 38.36 -4.21 -16.81
C THR A 221 38.62 -3.74 -15.38
N PRO A 222 39.35 -2.63 -15.16
CA PRO A 222 39.64 -2.10 -13.83
C PRO A 222 38.42 -1.37 -13.23
N VAL A 223 37.24 -2.03 -13.20
CA VAL A 223 35.97 -1.46 -12.74
C VAL A 223 35.69 -1.91 -11.30
N ARG A 224 35.20 -1.00 -10.46
CA ARG A 224 34.82 -1.33 -9.08
C ARG A 224 33.39 -1.91 -9.04
N PRO A 225 33.09 -2.81 -8.08
CA PRO A 225 31.74 -3.37 -7.90
C PRO A 225 30.65 -2.29 -7.83
N PHE A 226 30.92 -1.19 -7.15
CA PHE A 226 29.98 -0.06 -7.05
C PHE A 226 29.75 0.67 -8.38
N GLU A 227 30.79 0.82 -9.24
CA GLU A 227 30.68 1.43 -10.57
C GLU A 227 29.81 0.56 -11.50
N VAL A 228 29.96 -0.75 -11.42
CA VAL A 228 29.13 -1.69 -12.18
C VAL A 228 27.67 -1.60 -11.72
N MET A 229 27.45 -1.60 -10.40
CA MET A 229 26.10 -1.53 -9.85
C MET A 229 25.40 -0.22 -10.27
N VAL A 230 26.07 0.92 -10.10
CA VAL A 230 25.50 2.23 -10.51
C VAL A 230 25.28 2.29 -12.01
N GLY A 231 26.26 1.83 -12.80
CA GLY A 231 26.17 1.84 -14.26
C GLY A 231 25.00 1.00 -14.79
N LYS A 232 24.72 -0.14 -14.16
CA LYS A 232 23.62 -1.03 -14.52
C LYS A 232 22.26 -0.56 -14.01
N ILE A 233 22.19 -0.02 -12.80
CA ILE A 233 20.94 0.44 -12.19
C ILE A 233 20.41 1.71 -12.89
N THR A 234 21.27 2.62 -13.32
CA THR A 234 20.88 3.90 -13.91
C THR A 234 19.93 3.80 -15.10
N PRO A 235 20.16 2.96 -16.12
CA PRO A 235 19.22 2.78 -17.23
C PRO A 235 17.84 2.28 -16.77
N TYR A 236 17.79 1.38 -15.78
CA TYR A 236 16.53 0.84 -15.27
C TYR A 236 15.75 1.86 -14.46
N ILE A 237 16.40 2.79 -13.75
CA ILE A 237 15.73 3.93 -13.12
C ILE A 237 15.06 4.80 -14.19
N ILE A 238 15.75 5.09 -15.28
CA ILE A 238 15.21 5.90 -16.39
C ILE A 238 13.96 5.21 -16.95
N ILE A 239 14.03 3.91 -17.24
CA ILE A 239 12.88 3.13 -17.70
C ILE A 239 11.75 3.14 -16.68
N GLY A 240 12.08 2.98 -15.38
CA GLY A 240 11.10 3.06 -14.31
C GLY A 240 10.36 4.39 -14.28
N TYR A 241 11.06 5.52 -14.47
CA TYR A 241 10.41 6.83 -14.57
C TYR A 241 9.61 7.02 -15.85
N VAL A 242 10.04 6.48 -16.98
CA VAL A 242 9.24 6.46 -18.21
C VAL A 242 7.97 5.66 -18.01
N GLN A 243 8.08 4.46 -17.44
CA GLN A 243 6.93 3.59 -17.10
C GLN A 243 5.98 4.28 -16.12
N LEU A 244 6.51 4.89 -15.06
CA LEU A 244 5.76 5.68 -14.09
C LEU A 244 5.01 6.83 -14.77
N SER A 245 5.67 7.56 -15.67
CA SER A 245 5.05 8.67 -16.40
C SER A 245 3.86 8.20 -17.23
N VAL A 246 3.99 7.06 -17.91
CA VAL A 246 2.89 6.43 -18.66
C VAL A 246 1.75 6.04 -17.74
N ILE A 247 2.03 5.41 -16.59
CA ILE A 247 1.01 5.00 -15.62
C ILE A 247 0.30 6.21 -15.02
N ILE A 248 1.03 7.27 -14.64
CA ILE A 248 0.45 8.50 -14.10
C ILE A 248 -0.41 9.21 -15.16
N LEU A 249 0.07 9.27 -16.40
CA LEU A 249 -0.69 9.88 -17.50
C LEU A 249 -2.01 9.11 -17.72
N ALA A 250 -1.95 7.78 -17.74
CA ALA A 250 -3.13 6.93 -17.81
C ALA A 250 -4.06 7.12 -16.59
N ALA A 251 -3.51 7.23 -15.37
CA ALA A 251 -4.27 7.49 -14.15
C ALA A 251 -5.08 8.77 -14.25
N ILE A 252 -4.49 9.85 -14.78
CA ILE A 252 -5.15 11.15 -14.92
C ILE A 252 -6.13 11.15 -16.10
N LEU A 253 -5.72 10.72 -17.29
CA LEU A 253 -6.49 10.87 -18.53
C LEU A 253 -7.59 9.81 -18.66
N LEU A 254 -7.29 8.53 -18.36
CA LEU A 254 -8.24 7.43 -18.54
C LEU A 254 -9.08 7.19 -17.29
N PHE A 255 -8.45 7.19 -16.12
CA PHE A 255 -9.10 6.81 -14.87
C PHE A 255 -9.57 8.02 -14.04
N LYS A 256 -9.16 9.24 -14.41
CA LYS A 256 -9.50 10.49 -13.73
C LYS A 256 -9.17 10.44 -12.23
N VAL A 257 -8.08 9.77 -11.86
CA VAL A 257 -7.58 9.73 -10.49
C VAL A 257 -6.89 11.05 -10.19
N PRO A 258 -7.30 11.79 -9.14
CA PRO A 258 -6.68 13.06 -8.78
C PRO A 258 -5.28 12.87 -8.20
N ILE A 259 -4.45 13.89 -8.34
CA ILE A 259 -3.19 14.03 -7.59
C ILE A 259 -3.31 15.32 -6.78
N LEU A 260 -3.73 15.18 -5.53
CA LEU A 260 -3.98 16.32 -4.65
C LEU A 260 -2.71 16.86 -3.98
N GLY A 261 -1.72 16.00 -3.78
CA GLY A 261 -0.47 16.34 -3.11
C GLY A 261 0.67 16.68 -4.07
N SER A 262 1.87 16.80 -3.50
CA SER A 262 3.09 17.18 -4.24
C SER A 262 3.57 16.08 -5.20
N VAL A 263 3.60 16.38 -6.49
CA VAL A 263 4.17 15.48 -7.52
C VAL A 263 5.66 15.23 -7.25
N THR A 264 6.41 16.21 -6.80
CA THR A 264 7.84 16.06 -6.47
C THR A 264 8.04 15.04 -5.35
N LEU A 265 7.22 15.11 -4.29
CA LEU A 265 7.25 14.14 -3.19
C LEU A 265 6.88 12.74 -3.68
N LEU A 266 5.89 12.63 -4.55
CA LEU A 266 5.49 11.37 -5.18
C LEU A 266 6.64 10.76 -5.98
N MET A 267 7.31 11.55 -6.84
CA MET A 267 8.46 11.12 -7.63
C MET A 267 9.63 10.66 -6.74
N PHE A 268 9.91 11.40 -5.67
CA PHE A 268 10.94 11.04 -4.70
C PHE A 268 10.64 9.69 -4.02
N ALA A 269 9.42 9.52 -3.50
CA ALA A 269 9.02 8.28 -2.83
C ALA A 269 9.09 7.07 -3.77
N ILE A 270 8.64 7.23 -5.02
CA ILE A 270 8.69 6.16 -6.03
C ILE A 270 10.14 5.91 -6.45
N GLY A 271 10.98 6.94 -6.56
CA GLY A 271 12.42 6.79 -6.82
C GLY A 271 13.12 5.95 -5.76
N LEU A 272 12.86 6.24 -4.48
CA LEU A 272 13.35 5.45 -3.35
C LEU A 272 12.91 3.98 -3.44
N PHE A 273 11.65 3.76 -3.76
CA PHE A 273 11.07 2.43 -3.96
C PHE A 273 11.70 1.68 -5.15
N MET A 274 11.91 2.35 -6.28
CA MET A 274 12.57 1.76 -7.44
C MET A 274 13.98 1.30 -7.09
N LEU A 275 14.75 2.13 -6.39
CA LEU A 275 16.09 1.77 -5.93
C LEU A 275 16.08 0.53 -5.03
N ALA A 276 15.12 0.42 -4.11
CA ALA A 276 14.96 -0.74 -3.25
C ALA A 276 14.70 -2.02 -4.06
N ASN A 277 13.80 -1.98 -5.04
CA ASN A 277 13.49 -3.13 -5.89
C ASN A 277 14.64 -3.49 -6.86
N LEU A 278 15.35 -2.52 -7.41
CA LEU A 278 16.54 -2.75 -8.21
C LEU A 278 17.64 -3.44 -7.38
N GLY A 279 17.77 -3.08 -6.11
CA GLY A 279 18.66 -3.75 -5.16
C GLY A 279 18.27 -5.21 -4.93
N VAL A 280 16.98 -5.51 -4.81
CA VAL A 280 16.48 -6.91 -4.71
C VAL A 280 16.82 -7.68 -5.98
N GLY A 281 16.52 -7.14 -7.16
CA GLY A 281 16.84 -7.78 -8.43
C GLY A 281 18.33 -8.03 -8.61
N PHE A 282 19.16 -7.06 -8.21
CA PHE A 282 20.61 -7.22 -8.20
C PHE A 282 21.07 -8.35 -7.26
N THR A 283 20.49 -8.44 -6.07
CA THR A 283 20.79 -9.54 -5.13
C THR A 283 20.41 -10.89 -5.74
N PHE A 284 19.25 -11.02 -6.37
CA PHE A 284 18.80 -12.25 -7.02
C PHE A 284 19.73 -12.66 -8.16
N SER A 285 20.21 -11.72 -8.94
CA SER A 285 21.15 -11.98 -10.02
C SER A 285 22.48 -12.57 -9.55
N THR A 286 22.90 -12.26 -8.32
CA THR A 286 24.13 -12.86 -7.74
C THR A 286 23.91 -14.29 -7.22
N LEU A 287 22.66 -14.63 -6.90
CA LEU A 287 22.28 -15.95 -6.37
C LEU A 287 21.87 -16.92 -7.48
N ALA A 288 21.24 -16.43 -8.53
CA ALA A 288 20.72 -17.23 -9.62
C ALA A 288 21.84 -17.77 -10.52
N SER A 289 21.75 -19.05 -10.87
CA SER A 289 22.68 -19.71 -11.78
C SER A 289 22.30 -19.50 -13.26
N ASN A 290 21.03 -19.27 -13.55
CA ASN A 290 20.51 -19.05 -14.89
C ASN A 290 19.30 -18.11 -14.87
N GLN A 291 18.87 -17.62 -16.05
CA GLN A 291 17.76 -16.69 -16.19
C GLN A 291 16.45 -17.26 -15.66
N LEU A 292 16.18 -18.55 -15.86
CA LEU A 292 14.97 -19.19 -15.35
C LEU A 292 14.89 -19.11 -13.82
N GLN A 293 16.00 -19.39 -13.14
CA GLN A 293 16.07 -19.28 -11.68
C GLN A 293 15.93 -17.83 -11.21
N ALA A 294 16.54 -16.87 -11.90
CA ALA A 294 16.39 -15.45 -11.59
C ALA A 294 14.92 -15.00 -11.70
N MET A 295 14.24 -15.48 -12.73
CA MET A 295 12.82 -15.26 -12.93
C MET A 295 11.98 -15.87 -11.80
N GLN A 296 12.22 -17.14 -11.44
CA GLN A 296 11.51 -17.79 -10.33
C GLN A 296 11.68 -17.02 -9.01
N MET A 297 12.91 -16.60 -8.69
CA MET A 297 13.18 -15.78 -7.49
C MET A 297 12.43 -14.46 -7.53
N THR A 298 12.35 -13.81 -8.69
CA THR A 298 11.58 -12.59 -8.88
C THR A 298 10.11 -12.81 -8.55
N PHE A 299 9.51 -13.91 -9.02
CA PHE A 299 8.12 -14.23 -8.71
C PHE A 299 7.90 -14.60 -7.25
N PHE A 300 8.80 -15.33 -6.64
CA PHE A 300 8.76 -15.65 -5.21
C PHE A 300 8.81 -14.39 -4.31
N PHE A 301 9.41 -13.32 -4.78
CA PHE A 301 9.39 -12.03 -4.11
C PHE A 301 8.15 -11.21 -4.46
N PHE A 302 7.80 -11.15 -5.76
CA PHE A 302 6.71 -10.32 -6.27
C PHE A 302 5.35 -10.75 -5.72
N LEU A 303 5.02 -12.05 -5.73
CA LEU A 303 3.71 -12.53 -5.33
C LEU A 303 3.40 -12.27 -3.84
N PRO A 304 4.27 -12.62 -2.88
CA PRO A 304 4.04 -12.24 -1.49
C PRO A 304 3.98 -10.71 -1.32
N SER A 305 4.83 -9.95 -2.02
CA SER A 305 4.80 -8.48 -1.96
C SER A 305 3.45 -7.94 -2.41
N MET A 306 2.88 -8.43 -3.50
CA MET A 306 1.57 -8.00 -4.01
C MET A 306 0.44 -8.39 -3.05
N LEU A 307 0.45 -9.63 -2.53
CA LEU A 307 -0.62 -10.15 -1.69
C LEU A 307 -0.62 -9.52 -0.29
N LEU A 308 0.55 -9.33 0.32
CA LEU A 308 0.70 -8.85 1.69
C LEU A 308 0.76 -7.32 1.78
N SER A 309 0.82 -6.60 0.65
CA SER A 309 0.95 -5.14 0.64
C SER A 309 -0.32 -4.36 0.96
N GLY A 310 -1.49 -5.01 0.92
CA GLY A 310 -2.77 -4.29 0.97
C GLY A 310 -3.24 -3.77 -0.39
N PHE A 311 -2.65 -4.28 -1.49
CA PHE A 311 -3.11 -3.96 -2.85
C PHE A 311 -4.37 -4.72 -3.22
N MET A 312 -4.33 -6.05 -3.15
CA MET A 312 -5.45 -6.92 -3.52
C MET A 312 -6.45 -7.10 -2.39
N PHE A 313 -5.97 -7.14 -1.16
CA PHE A 313 -6.78 -7.41 0.03
C PHE A 313 -6.54 -6.37 1.09
N PRO A 314 -7.56 -6.06 1.92
CA PRO A 314 -7.41 -5.12 3.02
C PRO A 314 -6.30 -5.57 3.97
N PHE A 315 -5.25 -4.78 4.10
CA PHE A 315 -4.10 -5.11 4.96
C PHE A 315 -4.53 -5.41 6.41
N ARG A 316 -5.46 -4.63 6.94
CA ARG A 316 -6.00 -4.79 8.30
C ARG A 316 -6.86 -6.05 8.49
N GLY A 317 -7.33 -6.67 7.40
CA GLY A 317 -8.06 -7.95 7.42
C GLY A 317 -7.16 -9.18 7.46
N MET A 318 -5.84 -8.99 7.31
CA MET A 318 -4.89 -10.09 7.34
C MET A 318 -4.61 -10.54 8.77
N PRO A 319 -4.23 -11.83 8.99
CA PRO A 319 -3.77 -12.29 10.28
C PRO A 319 -2.48 -11.58 10.70
N PRO A 320 -2.19 -11.45 12.03
CA PRO A 320 -1.05 -10.66 12.53
C PRO A 320 0.31 -11.05 11.95
N TRP A 321 0.55 -12.34 11.72
CA TRP A 321 1.78 -12.82 11.12
C TRP A 321 1.97 -12.30 9.67
N ALA A 322 0.87 -12.25 8.90
CA ALA A 322 0.90 -11.76 7.52
C ALA A 322 1.09 -10.23 7.46
N GLN A 323 0.46 -9.49 8.40
CA GLN A 323 0.71 -8.06 8.56
C GLN A 323 2.18 -7.80 8.92
N GLY A 324 2.76 -8.57 9.87
CA GLY A 324 4.17 -8.44 10.24
C GLY A 324 5.13 -8.66 9.06
N LEU A 325 4.87 -9.66 8.22
CA LEU A 325 5.63 -9.87 6.98
C LEU A 325 5.41 -8.75 5.97
N GLY A 326 4.17 -8.29 5.83
CA GLY A 326 3.81 -7.18 4.94
C GLY A 326 4.53 -5.88 5.30
N GLU A 327 4.70 -5.57 6.59
CA GLU A 327 5.44 -4.38 7.04
C GLU A 327 6.96 -4.43 6.70
N LEU A 328 7.52 -5.59 6.43
CA LEU A 328 8.90 -5.71 5.95
C LEU A 328 9.04 -5.40 4.45
N LEU A 329 7.94 -5.40 3.71
CA LEU A 329 7.96 -5.26 2.26
C LEU A 329 7.83 -3.80 1.82
N PRO A 330 8.70 -3.31 0.92
CA PRO A 330 8.67 -1.92 0.49
C PRO A 330 7.38 -1.54 -0.23
N LEU A 331 6.71 -2.49 -0.89
CA LEU A 331 5.46 -2.26 -1.61
C LEU A 331 4.33 -1.82 -0.66
N THR A 332 4.24 -2.38 0.54
CA THR A 332 3.26 -2.01 1.56
C THR A 332 3.35 -0.52 1.92
N HIS A 333 4.56 -0.06 2.16
CA HIS A 333 4.81 1.35 2.49
C HIS A 333 4.57 2.26 1.30
N LEU A 334 5.01 1.85 0.09
CA LEU A 334 4.75 2.64 -1.11
C LEU A 334 3.26 2.85 -1.34
N LEU A 335 2.44 1.81 -1.21
CA LEU A 335 0.99 1.92 -1.44
C LEU A 335 0.34 2.94 -0.51
N ARG A 336 0.75 2.94 0.76
CA ARG A 336 0.28 3.94 1.75
C ARG A 336 0.72 5.34 1.36
N VAL A 337 1.99 5.52 0.98
CA VAL A 337 2.53 6.81 0.54
C VAL A 337 1.83 7.33 -0.71
N VAL A 338 1.69 6.49 -1.74
CA VAL A 338 1.07 6.88 -3.01
C VAL A 338 -0.40 7.26 -2.81
N ARG A 339 -1.16 6.44 -2.07
CA ARG A 339 -2.57 6.75 -1.74
C ARG A 339 -2.68 8.03 -0.90
N ALA A 340 -1.81 8.23 0.10
CA ALA A 340 -1.81 9.41 0.92
C ALA A 340 -1.51 10.68 0.10
N ILE A 341 -0.50 10.66 -0.76
CA ILE A 341 -0.17 11.82 -1.60
C ILE A 341 -1.25 12.06 -2.65
N MET A 342 -1.65 11.03 -3.40
CA MET A 342 -2.58 11.21 -4.52
C MET A 342 -3.99 11.56 -4.06
N LEU A 343 -4.51 10.89 -3.02
CA LEU A 343 -5.92 11.00 -2.65
C LEU A 343 -6.18 11.88 -1.43
N LYS A 344 -5.22 12.02 -0.50
CA LYS A 344 -5.37 12.83 0.71
C LYS A 344 -4.61 14.16 0.63
N GLY A 345 -3.71 14.34 -0.35
CA GLY A 345 -2.86 15.52 -0.44
C GLY A 345 -1.76 15.59 0.63
N ALA A 346 -1.35 14.44 1.15
CA ALA A 346 -0.43 14.34 2.28
C ALA A 346 0.92 15.02 2.03
N THR A 347 1.45 15.60 3.10
CA THR A 347 2.75 16.29 3.16
C THR A 347 3.88 15.32 3.51
N LEU A 348 5.13 15.79 3.44
CA LEU A 348 6.30 14.98 3.79
C LEU A 348 6.24 14.44 5.23
N SER A 349 5.80 15.25 6.19
CA SER A 349 5.69 14.84 7.60
C SER A 349 4.73 13.67 7.82
N GLU A 350 3.64 13.62 7.04
CA GLU A 350 2.61 12.58 7.15
C GLU A 350 3.03 11.27 6.50
N VAL A 351 3.85 11.32 5.45
CA VAL A 351 4.34 10.12 4.76
C VAL A 351 5.70 9.62 5.27
N ALA A 352 6.44 10.43 6.03
CA ALA A 352 7.75 10.09 6.59
C ALA A 352 7.78 8.75 7.36
N PRO A 353 6.74 8.38 8.17
CA PRO A 353 6.68 7.07 8.84
C PRO A 353 6.73 5.88 7.89
N HIS A 354 6.43 6.06 6.62
CA HIS A 354 6.48 5.01 5.59
C HIS A 354 7.71 5.14 4.68
N LEU A 355 8.34 6.30 4.59
CA LEU A 355 9.55 6.48 3.79
C LEU A 355 10.79 5.88 4.45
N TRP A 356 10.93 5.99 5.79
CA TRP A 356 12.11 5.46 6.48
C TRP A 356 12.23 3.93 6.43
N PRO A 357 11.14 3.10 6.52
CA PRO A 357 11.27 1.65 6.35
C PRO A 357 11.71 1.27 4.94
N MET A 358 11.25 2.00 3.91
CA MET A 358 11.70 1.82 2.54
C MET A 358 13.18 2.15 2.38
N ALA A 359 13.65 3.25 3.01
CA ALA A 359 15.07 3.61 3.01
C ALA A 359 15.92 2.57 3.75
N LEU A 360 15.45 2.08 4.90
CA LEU A 360 16.11 1.01 5.65
C LEU A 360 16.19 -0.27 4.81
N PHE A 361 15.10 -0.66 4.16
CA PHE A 361 15.08 -1.82 3.27
C PHE A 361 16.10 -1.67 2.13
N LEU A 362 16.15 -0.49 1.48
CA LEU A 362 17.15 -0.19 0.45
C LEU A 362 18.58 -0.34 0.98
N LEU A 363 18.88 0.18 2.18
CA LEU A 363 20.21 0.09 2.78
C LEU A 363 20.59 -1.37 3.06
N VAL A 364 19.68 -2.15 3.62
CA VAL A 364 19.92 -3.58 3.92
C VAL A 364 20.15 -4.37 2.65
N VAL A 365 19.26 -4.26 1.67
CA VAL A 365 19.35 -5.00 0.41
C VAL A 365 20.56 -4.52 -0.41
N GLY A 366 20.84 -3.23 -0.44
CA GLY A 366 22.01 -2.67 -1.08
C GLY A 366 23.32 -3.17 -0.49
N ALA A 367 23.40 -3.27 0.84
CA ALA A 367 24.57 -3.84 1.54
C ALA A 367 24.76 -5.33 1.21
N ILE A 368 23.66 -6.10 1.19
CA ILE A 368 23.68 -7.52 0.79
C ILE A 368 24.16 -7.66 -0.65
N ALA A 369 23.61 -6.88 -1.56
CA ALA A 369 23.96 -6.87 -2.97
C ALA A 369 25.46 -6.59 -3.19
N LEU A 370 25.99 -5.55 -2.54
CA LEU A 370 27.42 -5.18 -2.64
C LEU A 370 28.33 -6.26 -2.07
N LYS A 371 27.97 -6.83 -0.91
CA LYS A 371 28.76 -7.89 -0.27
C LYS A 371 28.81 -9.15 -1.14
N ARG A 372 27.67 -9.56 -1.69
CA ARG A 372 27.57 -10.74 -2.56
C ARG A 372 28.31 -10.55 -3.88
N TYR A 373 28.20 -9.36 -4.47
CA TYR A 373 28.91 -9.07 -5.73
C TYR A 373 30.43 -9.14 -5.55
N ARG A 374 30.96 -8.71 -4.41
CA ARG A 374 32.39 -8.89 -4.08
C ARG A 374 32.82 -10.35 -4.03
N GLN A 375 31.98 -11.22 -3.48
CA GLN A 375 32.30 -12.67 -3.35
C GLN A 375 32.23 -13.44 -4.68
N THR A 376 31.59 -12.88 -5.70
CA THR A 376 31.55 -13.46 -7.04
C THR A 376 32.72 -13.00 -7.91
N LEU A 377 33.52 -12.05 -7.42
CA LEU A 377 34.73 -11.53 -8.08
C LEU A 377 36.01 -12.16 -7.53
N ASP A 378 35.96 -12.79 -6.34
CA ASP A 378 37.01 -13.56 -5.72
C ASP A 378 36.81 -15.06 -6.01
#